data_1b6f79cbe0aac75af82551036097f621
#
_entry.id   1b6f79cbe0aac75af82551036097f621
#
_cell.length_a   1.000
_cell.length_b   1.000
_cell.length_c   1.000
_cell.angle_alpha   90.00
_cell.angle_beta   90.00
_cell.angle_gamma   90.00
#
_symmetry.space_group_name_H-M   'P 1'
#
loop_
_entity.id
_entity.type
_entity.pdbx_description
1 polymer ?
#
loop_
_entity_poly.entity_id
_entity_poly.type
_entity_poly.pdbx_seq_one_letter_code
_entity_poly.pdbx_strand_id
1 'polypeptide(L)'
;YAGADIKAADGTLIYKKGALVKDNLVTGDDGSVTLKDLYLGTYTVTETKAPDNYVCKGESKTVELVYAGQTVEVQTGSATFLNERQKAAVRVEKQDEETKNPLSGGIYGLYAAEDIKVDGKTVVPKGTLIEKATTGADGKASYKAELPINYSYSIREIQAPELYLRNSEDTYIFTFKFTNDKEEKVNFSHTFTNKRVNATIDLVKEDSETGNSAQGDAVFEGAIYGLYAREDINHPDGRSGVLYKKDEQVATLTTDKEGKASVSNLYLGKYYLKEITPPVGYLLDEEEHDVNCNYEGDQVETVKRNTVSKENVIKQPFQLIKAADNDKTDADLLKGAGFSAYLISSLTVKDDGSYDFTNATPTVLTEDGKTEMFTDERGYACSIPFPYGRYIVRETTTPHNFMPVDDFIVTVTENSSTPQVWRVLLDDEFKAKLKIVKQDDETKQPVLLANTEFKVYDLDAKKYVEQVTTYPNTVVHKSYFTDENGYLILPESMYPYIGMIGGIGVGYSA
;
A
#
# COMPACT_ATOMS: atom_id res chain seq x y z
N TYR A 1 -54.40 58.05 -20.77
CA TYR A 1 -54.43 58.51 -22.17
C TYR A 1 -55.84 58.45 -22.71
N ALA A 2 -56.16 59.23 -23.74
CA ALA A 2 -57.41 59.14 -24.54
C ALA A 2 -57.35 57.86 -25.41
N GLY A 3 -58.25 56.87 -25.17
CA GLY A 3 -58.34 55.64 -25.97
C GLY A 3 -58.97 55.86 -27.36
N ALA A 4 -59.78 56.92 -27.48
CA ALA A 4 -60.39 57.45 -28.69
C ALA A 4 -60.41 58.96 -28.66
N ASP A 5 -60.88 59.63 -29.70
CA ASP A 5 -61.08 61.08 -29.68
C ASP A 5 -62.16 61.42 -28.66
N ILE A 6 -61.87 62.25 -27.64
CA ILE A 6 -62.81 62.64 -26.60
C ILE A 6 -63.30 64.04 -26.85
N LYS A 7 -64.63 64.20 -26.87
CA LYS A 7 -65.28 65.42 -27.18
C LYS A 7 -66.17 65.92 -26.06
N ALA A 8 -66.31 67.21 -25.92
CA ALA A 8 -67.29 67.83 -25.03
C ALA A 8 -68.70 67.62 -25.61
N ALA A 9 -69.73 67.91 -24.81
CA ALA A 9 -71.15 67.76 -25.20
C ALA A 9 -71.53 68.61 -26.41
N ASP A 10 -70.82 69.68 -26.69
CA ASP A 10 -71.01 70.57 -27.90
C ASP A 10 -70.26 70.10 -29.14
N GLY A 11 -69.53 68.91 -29.05
CA GLY A 11 -68.75 68.33 -30.14
C GLY A 11 -67.31 68.82 -30.19
N THR A 12 -66.92 69.76 -29.34
CA THR A 12 -65.55 70.29 -29.29
C THR A 12 -64.60 69.20 -28.95
N LEU A 13 -63.49 69.00 -29.72
CA LEU A 13 -62.46 68.01 -29.42
C LEU A 13 -61.64 68.45 -28.25
N ILE A 14 -61.65 67.67 -27.18
CA ILE A 14 -60.88 67.93 -25.94
C ILE A 14 -59.52 67.15 -25.99
N TYR A 15 -59.58 65.87 -26.30
CA TYR A 15 -58.35 65.06 -26.43
C TYR A 15 -58.40 64.23 -27.72
N LYS A 16 -57.29 64.24 -28.47
CA LYS A 16 -57.12 63.28 -29.59
C LYS A 16 -56.78 61.92 -29.05
N LYS A 17 -57.12 60.90 -29.76
CA LYS A 17 -56.70 59.50 -29.45
C LYS A 17 -55.19 59.45 -29.22
N GLY A 18 -54.75 58.82 -28.11
CA GLY A 18 -53.36 58.72 -27.67
C GLY A 18 -52.79 59.91 -26.91
N ALA A 19 -53.57 61.03 -26.79
CA ALA A 19 -53.11 62.17 -25.98
C ALA A 19 -53.06 61.83 -24.51
N LEU A 20 -52.08 62.38 -23.78
CA LEU A 20 -51.97 62.27 -22.34
C LEU A 20 -53.09 63.09 -21.69
N VAL A 21 -53.93 62.43 -20.90
CA VAL A 21 -55.05 63.08 -20.16
C VAL A 21 -54.59 63.51 -18.78
N LYS A 22 -53.90 62.58 -18.11
CA LYS A 22 -53.34 62.77 -16.76
C LYS A 22 -52.20 61.82 -16.55
N ASP A 23 -51.14 62.28 -15.92
CA ASP A 23 -49.99 61.53 -15.49
C ASP A 23 -49.86 61.49 -13.98
N ASN A 24 -48.89 60.73 -13.45
CA ASN A 24 -48.51 60.71 -12.03
C ASN A 24 -49.73 60.44 -11.09
N LEU A 25 -50.61 59.54 -11.51
CA LEU A 25 -51.63 59.00 -10.63
C LEU A 25 -51.01 57.92 -9.73
N VAL A 26 -50.91 58.19 -8.43
CA VAL A 26 -50.31 57.29 -7.44
C VAL A 26 -51.41 56.70 -6.57
N THR A 27 -51.45 55.37 -6.42
CA THR A 27 -52.38 54.68 -5.54
C THR A 27 -52.05 54.96 -4.09
N GLY A 28 -53.06 55.15 -3.27
CA GLY A 28 -52.94 55.33 -1.83
C GLY A 28 -52.69 54.01 -1.07
N ASP A 29 -52.71 54.06 0.27
CA ASP A 29 -52.52 52.90 1.16
C ASP A 29 -53.61 51.80 0.97
N ASP A 30 -54.77 52.20 0.46
CA ASP A 30 -55.88 51.28 0.10
C ASP A 30 -55.71 50.63 -1.29
N GLY A 31 -54.61 50.93 -1.99
CA GLY A 31 -54.30 50.44 -3.32
C GLY A 31 -55.12 51.10 -4.44
N SER A 32 -55.85 52.19 -4.18
CA SER A 32 -56.70 52.86 -5.13
C SER A 32 -56.27 54.30 -5.42
N VAL A 33 -56.69 54.82 -6.59
CA VAL A 33 -56.61 56.22 -6.96
C VAL A 33 -57.81 56.55 -7.80
N THR A 34 -58.46 57.73 -7.52
CA THR A 34 -59.61 58.20 -8.29
C THR A 34 -59.28 59.48 -9.02
N LEU A 35 -59.52 59.46 -10.35
CA LEU A 35 -59.47 60.66 -11.18
C LEU A 35 -60.88 61.16 -11.43
N LYS A 36 -61.17 62.45 -11.09
CA LYS A 36 -62.45 63.10 -11.17
C LYS A 36 -62.49 64.04 -12.36
N ASP A 37 -63.69 64.52 -12.70
CA ASP A 37 -63.94 65.58 -13.68
C ASP A 37 -63.49 65.20 -15.12
N LEU A 38 -63.71 63.91 -15.46
CA LEU A 38 -63.44 63.44 -16.82
C LEU A 38 -64.64 63.62 -17.72
N TYR A 39 -64.39 63.91 -19.03
CA TYR A 39 -65.41 63.88 -20.07
C TYR A 39 -65.82 62.42 -20.35
N LEU A 40 -67.04 62.22 -20.80
CA LEU A 40 -67.45 60.89 -21.30
C LEU A 40 -66.58 60.49 -22.51
N GLY A 41 -66.18 59.22 -22.56
CA GLY A 41 -65.33 58.71 -23.61
C GLY A 41 -64.54 57.48 -23.20
N THR A 42 -63.65 57.04 -24.11
CA THR A 42 -62.82 55.88 -23.87
C THR A 42 -61.41 56.31 -23.41
N TYR A 43 -60.97 55.75 -22.30
CA TYR A 43 -59.66 56.04 -21.73
C TYR A 43 -58.82 54.78 -21.69
N THR A 44 -57.49 54.94 -21.89
CA THR A 44 -56.49 53.89 -21.64
C THR A 44 -55.70 54.27 -20.40
N VAL A 45 -55.75 53.44 -19.39
CA VAL A 45 -54.96 53.55 -18.16
C VAL A 45 -53.77 52.59 -18.29
N THR A 46 -52.54 53.08 -18.09
CA THR A 46 -51.31 52.29 -18.21
C THR A 46 -50.58 52.39 -16.90
N GLU A 47 -50.15 51.26 -16.31
CA GLU A 47 -49.25 51.26 -15.18
C GLU A 47 -47.83 51.55 -15.72
N THR A 48 -47.18 52.58 -15.22
CA THR A 48 -45.84 53.01 -15.63
C THR A 48 -44.79 52.65 -14.59
N LYS A 49 -45.18 52.44 -13.32
CA LYS A 49 -44.33 52.00 -12.20
C LYS A 49 -45.17 51.13 -11.24
N ALA A 50 -44.65 49.98 -10.88
CA ALA A 50 -45.23 49.13 -9.84
C ALA A 50 -44.78 49.61 -8.43
N PRO A 51 -45.49 49.21 -7.37
CA PRO A 51 -45.02 49.35 -6.01
C PRO A 51 -43.71 48.58 -5.76
N ASP A 52 -42.97 48.95 -4.74
CA ASP A 52 -41.74 48.25 -4.36
C ASP A 52 -41.99 46.74 -4.11
N ASN A 53 -41.04 45.92 -4.53
CA ASN A 53 -41.13 44.44 -4.53
C ASN A 53 -42.01 43.79 -5.62
N TYR A 54 -42.68 44.58 -6.44
CA TYR A 54 -43.54 44.12 -7.52
C TYR A 54 -43.00 44.55 -8.92
N VAL A 55 -43.43 43.83 -9.92
CA VAL A 55 -43.01 44.02 -11.31
C VAL A 55 -44.06 44.77 -12.09
N CYS A 56 -43.65 45.83 -12.81
CA CYS A 56 -44.45 46.61 -13.74
C CYS A 56 -44.38 45.99 -15.16
N LYS A 57 -45.42 45.33 -15.57
CA LYS A 57 -45.51 44.72 -16.93
C LYS A 57 -45.91 45.74 -17.99
N GLY A 58 -46.16 47.02 -17.62
CA GLY A 58 -46.62 48.02 -18.55
C GLY A 58 -47.99 47.77 -19.14
N GLU A 59 -48.82 47.04 -18.39
CA GLU A 59 -50.18 46.65 -18.79
C GLU A 59 -51.05 47.91 -18.97
N SER A 60 -51.87 47.89 -19.99
CA SER A 60 -52.85 48.95 -20.28
C SER A 60 -54.24 48.38 -20.19
N LYS A 61 -55.16 49.07 -19.54
CA LYS A 61 -56.60 48.78 -19.43
C LYS A 61 -57.40 49.86 -20.09
N THR A 62 -58.44 49.47 -20.84
CA THR A 62 -59.37 50.41 -21.41
C THR A 62 -60.57 50.58 -20.50
N VAL A 63 -60.98 51.80 -20.24
CA VAL A 63 -62.14 52.19 -19.44
C VAL A 63 -63.05 53.06 -20.31
N GLU A 64 -64.32 52.69 -20.42
CA GLU A 64 -65.33 53.45 -21.13
C GLU A 64 -66.26 54.16 -20.12
N LEU A 65 -66.35 55.47 -20.27
CA LEU A 65 -67.31 56.31 -19.55
C LEU A 65 -68.40 56.71 -20.55
N VAL A 66 -69.52 56.04 -20.49
CA VAL A 66 -70.68 56.29 -21.44
C VAL A 66 -71.83 56.96 -20.72
N TYR A 67 -72.61 57.69 -21.46
CA TYR A 67 -73.83 58.31 -20.94
C TYR A 67 -74.78 57.23 -20.46
N ALA A 68 -75.19 57.31 -19.17
CA ALA A 68 -76.07 56.30 -18.54
C ALA A 68 -77.48 56.83 -18.27
N GLY A 69 -77.88 57.97 -18.82
CA GLY A 69 -79.24 58.59 -18.70
C GLY A 69 -79.26 59.79 -17.76
N GLN A 70 -80.34 60.58 -17.81
CA GLN A 70 -80.46 61.86 -17.09
C GLN A 70 -80.50 61.75 -15.57
N THR A 71 -80.68 60.59 -15.05
CA THR A 71 -80.70 60.34 -13.58
C THR A 71 -79.41 59.94 -12.98
N VAL A 72 -78.34 59.81 -13.81
CA VAL A 72 -77.00 59.47 -13.34
C VAL A 72 -76.12 60.68 -13.42
N GLU A 73 -75.87 61.33 -12.28
CA GLU A 73 -75.11 62.55 -12.19
C GLU A 73 -73.58 62.30 -12.40
N VAL A 74 -73.06 61.15 -11.89
CA VAL A 74 -71.69 60.80 -12.03
C VAL A 74 -71.54 59.38 -12.56
N GLN A 75 -70.89 59.23 -13.71
CA GLN A 75 -70.52 57.89 -14.27
C GLN A 75 -69.22 57.44 -13.69
N THR A 76 -69.15 56.18 -13.26
CA THR A 76 -67.95 55.55 -12.73
C THR A 76 -67.46 54.40 -13.59
N GLY A 77 -66.19 54.35 -13.82
CA GLY A 77 -65.46 53.22 -14.46
C GLY A 77 -64.28 52.81 -13.62
N SER A 78 -63.87 51.59 -13.72
CA SER A 78 -62.71 51.08 -12.97
C SER A 78 -61.77 50.29 -13.83
N ALA A 79 -60.49 50.31 -13.52
CA ALA A 79 -59.46 49.47 -14.07
C ALA A 79 -58.68 48.81 -12.91
N THR A 80 -58.55 47.47 -12.89
CA THR A 80 -57.83 46.75 -11.88
C THR A 80 -56.53 46.21 -12.52
N PHE A 81 -55.37 46.49 -11.85
CA PHE A 81 -54.07 45.97 -12.22
C PHE A 81 -53.62 44.95 -11.19
N LEU A 82 -53.04 43.83 -11.65
CA LEU A 82 -52.48 42.79 -10.80
C LEU A 82 -50.97 42.76 -10.95
N ASN A 83 -50.25 43.07 -9.88
CA ASN A 83 -48.78 43.02 -9.90
C ASN A 83 -48.27 41.70 -9.34
N GLU A 84 -47.31 41.12 -10.05
CA GLU A 84 -46.59 39.93 -9.55
C GLU A 84 -45.37 40.39 -8.73
N ARG A 85 -45.08 39.64 -7.66
CA ARG A 85 -43.82 39.89 -6.91
C ARG A 85 -42.63 39.57 -7.76
N GLN A 86 -41.54 40.31 -7.64
CA GLN A 86 -40.23 39.94 -8.20
C GLN A 86 -39.81 38.58 -7.61
N LYS A 87 -39.28 37.66 -8.47
CA LYS A 87 -38.96 36.30 -8.12
C LYS A 87 -37.44 36.11 -8.12
N ALA A 88 -36.93 35.21 -7.28
CA ALA A 88 -35.56 34.73 -7.37
C ALA A 88 -35.49 33.53 -8.31
N ALA A 89 -34.53 33.52 -9.22
CA ALA A 89 -34.16 32.34 -10.02
C ALA A 89 -32.85 31.78 -9.49
N VAL A 90 -32.94 30.72 -8.72
CA VAL A 90 -31.78 30.15 -8.02
C VAL A 90 -31.35 28.86 -8.71
N ARG A 91 -30.05 28.78 -9.00
CA ARG A 91 -29.45 27.64 -9.72
C ARG A 91 -28.10 27.28 -9.11
N VAL A 92 -27.77 25.99 -9.12
CA VAL A 92 -26.42 25.47 -8.88
C VAL A 92 -25.87 24.84 -10.15
N GLU A 93 -24.57 24.90 -10.29
CA GLU A 93 -23.80 24.17 -11.30
C GLU A 93 -22.79 23.28 -10.58
N LYS A 94 -22.66 22.03 -11.03
CA LYS A 94 -21.80 21.03 -10.42
C LYS A 94 -20.78 20.54 -11.42
N GLN A 95 -19.50 20.56 -11.01
CA GLN A 95 -18.38 20.16 -11.86
C GLN A 95 -17.40 19.27 -11.11
N ASP A 96 -16.72 18.41 -11.89
CA ASP A 96 -15.51 17.72 -11.44
C ASP A 96 -14.39 18.72 -11.18
N GLU A 97 -13.62 18.53 -10.08
CA GLU A 97 -12.54 19.47 -9.74
C GLU A 97 -11.37 19.41 -10.71
N GLU A 98 -11.05 18.23 -11.27
CA GLU A 98 -9.92 18.02 -12.20
C GLU A 98 -10.30 18.39 -13.63
N THR A 99 -11.36 17.77 -14.16
CA THR A 99 -11.73 17.88 -15.57
C THR A 99 -12.62 19.06 -15.90
N LYS A 100 -13.26 19.67 -14.91
CA LYS A 100 -14.30 20.70 -15.03
C LYS A 100 -15.55 20.23 -15.78
N ASN A 101 -15.67 18.94 -16.04
CA ASN A 101 -16.86 18.35 -16.63
C ASN A 101 -18.05 18.44 -15.68
N PRO A 102 -19.28 18.66 -16.21
CA PRO A 102 -20.47 18.71 -15.38
C PRO A 102 -20.78 17.34 -14.77
N LEU A 103 -21.21 17.34 -13.49
CA LEU A 103 -21.53 16.14 -12.72
C LEU A 103 -23.03 16.07 -12.42
N SER A 104 -23.66 14.91 -12.69
CA SER A 104 -25.04 14.62 -12.35
C SER A 104 -25.16 13.91 -11.02
N GLY A 105 -26.32 13.99 -10.38
CA GLY A 105 -26.66 13.25 -9.17
C GLY A 105 -26.26 13.92 -7.86
N GLY A 106 -25.59 15.09 -7.88
CA GLY A 106 -25.34 15.88 -6.69
C GLY A 106 -26.63 16.47 -6.12
N ILE A 107 -26.88 16.29 -4.83
CA ILE A 107 -28.09 16.79 -4.14
C ILE A 107 -27.71 18.01 -3.31
N TYR A 108 -28.39 19.14 -3.58
CA TYR A 108 -28.18 20.42 -2.91
C TYR A 108 -29.42 20.86 -2.15
N GLY A 109 -29.24 21.35 -0.94
CA GLY A 109 -30.31 21.96 -0.14
C GLY A 109 -30.24 23.49 -0.19
N LEU A 110 -31.39 24.11 -0.41
CA LEU A 110 -31.61 25.54 -0.22
C LEU A 110 -32.18 25.77 1.18
N TYR A 111 -31.54 26.62 1.96
CA TYR A 111 -31.87 26.86 3.37
C TYR A 111 -32.10 28.33 3.64
N ALA A 112 -32.91 28.65 4.65
CA ALA A 112 -32.98 29.98 5.24
C ALA A 112 -31.65 30.26 5.97
N ALA A 113 -30.91 31.30 5.57
CA ALA A 113 -29.67 31.70 6.24
C ALA A 113 -29.90 32.59 7.47
N GLU A 114 -31.11 33.12 7.63
CA GLU A 114 -31.61 33.88 8.77
C GLU A 114 -33.06 33.55 9.07
N ASP A 115 -33.61 34.06 10.17
CA ASP A 115 -35.04 33.90 10.48
C ASP A 115 -35.91 34.71 9.53
N ILE A 116 -36.86 34.04 8.82
CA ILE A 116 -37.86 34.73 8.00
C ILE A 116 -39.05 35.07 8.87
N LYS A 117 -39.41 36.36 8.90
CA LYS A 117 -40.44 36.88 9.82
C LYS A 117 -41.61 37.47 9.04
N VAL A 118 -42.83 37.31 9.60
CA VAL A 118 -44.03 38.00 9.18
C VAL A 118 -44.63 38.66 10.41
N ASP A 119 -44.87 39.94 10.36
CA ASP A 119 -45.37 40.79 11.47
C ASP A 119 -44.53 40.61 12.76
N GLY A 120 -43.19 40.53 12.58
CA GLY A 120 -42.24 40.37 13.69
C GLY A 120 -42.11 38.96 14.26
N LYS A 121 -42.96 38.00 13.84
CA LYS A 121 -42.94 36.58 14.27
C LYS A 121 -42.14 35.74 13.28
N THR A 122 -41.23 34.92 13.78
CA THR A 122 -40.44 33.96 12.97
C THR A 122 -41.40 32.88 12.41
N VAL A 123 -41.53 32.79 11.10
CA VAL A 123 -42.32 31.77 10.36
C VAL A 123 -41.44 30.67 9.77
N VAL A 124 -40.18 31.02 9.40
CA VAL A 124 -39.15 30.04 8.96
C VAL A 124 -37.90 30.33 9.74
N PRO A 125 -37.53 29.46 10.68
CA PRO A 125 -36.28 29.61 11.45
C PRO A 125 -35.03 29.51 10.57
N LYS A 126 -33.95 30.19 10.95
CA LYS A 126 -32.61 30.02 10.38
C LYS A 126 -32.22 28.56 10.35
N GLY A 127 -31.62 28.09 9.22
CA GLY A 127 -31.18 26.73 9.01
C GLY A 127 -32.28 25.76 8.51
N THR A 128 -33.52 26.22 8.36
CA THR A 128 -34.60 25.40 7.80
C THR A 128 -34.32 25.09 6.35
N LEU A 129 -34.41 23.81 5.97
CA LEU A 129 -34.36 23.35 4.59
C LEU A 129 -35.65 23.76 3.87
N ILE A 130 -35.54 24.55 2.81
CA ILE A 130 -36.66 25.04 2.03
C ILE A 130 -36.97 24.05 0.88
N GLU A 131 -35.92 23.68 0.11
CA GLU A 131 -36.08 22.78 -1.04
C GLU A 131 -34.76 22.01 -1.29
N LYS A 132 -34.91 20.82 -1.90
CA LYS A 132 -33.76 20.05 -2.44
C LYS A 132 -33.82 20.06 -3.95
N ALA A 133 -32.65 20.14 -4.58
CA ALA A 133 -32.49 20.01 -6.02
C ALA A 133 -31.36 19.04 -6.34
N THR A 134 -31.51 18.25 -7.41
CA THR A 134 -30.52 17.27 -7.86
C THR A 134 -29.97 17.71 -9.22
N THR A 135 -28.66 17.65 -9.39
CA THR A 135 -28.03 18.02 -10.65
C THR A 135 -28.32 17.01 -11.76
N GLY A 136 -28.68 17.50 -12.92
CA GLY A 136 -28.93 16.71 -14.14
C GLY A 136 -27.62 16.37 -14.89
N ALA A 137 -27.76 15.77 -16.06
CA ALA A 137 -26.64 15.40 -16.93
C ALA A 137 -25.78 16.62 -17.38
N ASP A 138 -26.35 17.83 -17.39
CA ASP A 138 -25.66 19.08 -17.67
C ASP A 138 -24.98 19.68 -16.42
N GLY A 139 -25.01 18.98 -15.30
CA GLY A 139 -24.48 19.43 -14.02
C GLY A 139 -25.30 20.52 -13.35
N LYS A 140 -26.54 20.82 -13.81
CA LYS A 140 -27.32 21.93 -13.31
C LYS A 140 -28.53 21.44 -12.50
N ALA A 141 -28.86 22.22 -11.46
CA ALA A 141 -30.09 22.09 -10.71
C ALA A 141 -30.68 23.47 -10.43
N SER A 142 -32.00 23.58 -10.49
CA SER A 142 -32.75 24.82 -10.23
C SER A 142 -33.80 24.59 -9.16
N TYR A 143 -34.03 25.61 -8.34
CA TYR A 143 -35.05 25.60 -7.28
C TYR A 143 -36.35 26.26 -7.79
N LYS A 144 -37.48 25.75 -7.29
CA LYS A 144 -38.81 26.22 -7.66
C LYS A 144 -39.46 27.02 -6.54
N ALA A 145 -38.93 26.97 -5.34
CA ALA A 145 -39.47 27.66 -4.17
C ALA A 145 -39.56 29.17 -4.41
N GLU A 146 -40.68 29.75 -4.06
CA GLU A 146 -40.85 31.21 -4.05
C GLU A 146 -40.22 31.76 -2.76
N LEU A 147 -39.19 32.57 -2.94
CA LEU A 147 -38.41 33.14 -1.82
C LEU A 147 -38.94 34.53 -1.47
N PRO A 148 -39.18 34.81 -0.19
CA PRO A 148 -39.38 36.17 0.31
C PRO A 148 -38.21 37.09 0.01
N ILE A 149 -38.52 38.34 -0.39
CA ILE A 149 -37.53 39.42 -0.63
C ILE A 149 -37.01 39.92 0.68
N ASN A 150 -35.79 40.48 0.71
CA ASN A 150 -35.07 41.05 1.84
C ASN A 150 -34.61 40.02 2.87
N TYR A 151 -34.47 38.76 2.50
CA TYR A 151 -33.90 37.72 3.35
C TYR A 151 -32.68 37.06 2.69
N SER A 152 -31.82 36.47 3.52
CA SER A 152 -30.64 35.74 3.12
C SER A 152 -30.89 34.25 3.11
N TYR A 153 -30.32 33.56 2.11
CA TYR A 153 -30.46 32.16 1.85
C TYR A 153 -29.07 31.52 1.68
N SER A 154 -28.97 30.22 1.93
CA SER A 154 -27.75 29.48 1.69
C SER A 154 -28.00 28.18 0.94
N ILE A 155 -27.04 27.80 0.10
CA ILE A 155 -27.05 26.52 -0.61
C ILE A 155 -25.82 25.74 -0.18
N ARG A 156 -26.00 24.47 0.13
CA ARG A 156 -24.91 23.54 0.46
C ARG A 156 -25.21 22.15 -0.05
N GLU A 157 -24.17 21.37 -0.28
CA GLU A 157 -24.28 19.98 -0.72
C GLU A 157 -24.81 19.10 0.41
N ILE A 158 -25.81 18.29 0.13
CA ILE A 158 -26.37 17.27 1.02
C ILE A 158 -25.73 15.92 0.72
N GLN A 159 -25.56 15.62 -0.57
CA GLN A 159 -24.96 14.37 -1.07
C GLN A 159 -24.16 14.67 -2.34
N ALA A 160 -22.93 14.15 -2.40
CA ALA A 160 -22.13 14.25 -3.61
C ALA A 160 -22.64 13.30 -4.71
N PRO A 161 -22.27 13.54 -5.98
CA PRO A 161 -22.39 12.53 -7.02
C PRO A 161 -21.67 11.24 -6.62
N GLU A 162 -22.11 10.11 -7.15
CA GLU A 162 -21.46 8.82 -6.92
C GLU A 162 -19.98 8.88 -7.34
N LEU A 163 -19.10 8.23 -6.57
CA LEU A 163 -17.64 8.21 -6.72
C LEU A 163 -16.92 9.53 -6.37
N TYR A 164 -17.64 10.51 -5.86
CA TYR A 164 -17.10 11.79 -5.43
C TYR A 164 -17.22 12.01 -3.91
N LEU A 165 -16.31 12.82 -3.39
CA LEU A 165 -16.29 13.23 -2.00
C LEU A 165 -17.19 14.43 -1.80
N ARG A 166 -18.08 14.38 -0.77
CA ARG A 166 -18.94 15.50 -0.44
C ARG A 166 -18.14 16.69 0.11
N ASN A 167 -18.35 17.86 -0.50
CA ASN A 167 -17.80 19.11 -0.02
C ASN A 167 -18.78 19.82 0.89
N SER A 168 -18.69 19.57 2.19
CA SER A 168 -19.58 20.16 3.20
C SER A 168 -19.20 21.60 3.59
N GLU A 169 -18.00 22.06 3.23
CA GLU A 169 -17.50 23.39 3.60
C GLU A 169 -17.90 24.46 2.58
N ASP A 170 -18.07 24.08 1.32
CA ASP A 170 -18.50 25.02 0.29
C ASP A 170 -19.99 25.34 0.45
N THR A 171 -20.27 26.56 0.88
CA THR A 171 -21.62 27.07 1.11
C THR A 171 -21.78 28.39 0.35
N TYR A 172 -22.73 28.44 -0.56
CA TYR A 172 -23.09 29.65 -1.26
C TYR A 172 -24.17 30.41 -0.49
N ILE A 173 -23.89 31.63 -0.06
CA ILE A 173 -24.82 32.51 0.65
C ILE A 173 -25.18 33.69 -0.24
N PHE A 174 -26.47 33.98 -0.37
CA PHE A 174 -26.95 35.16 -1.10
C PHE A 174 -28.12 35.82 -0.39
N THR A 175 -28.31 37.10 -0.63
CA THR A 175 -29.43 37.87 -0.09
C THR A 175 -30.33 38.29 -1.26
N PHE A 176 -31.60 37.91 -1.22
CA PHE A 176 -32.57 38.31 -2.24
C PHE A 176 -33.14 39.66 -1.89
N LYS A 177 -32.69 40.70 -2.61
CA LYS A 177 -33.19 42.06 -2.49
C LYS A 177 -33.90 42.45 -3.76
N PHE A 178 -34.94 43.32 -3.62
CA PHE A 178 -35.60 43.96 -4.74
C PHE A 178 -34.57 44.79 -5.53
N THR A 179 -34.56 44.66 -6.85
CA THR A 179 -33.65 45.39 -7.75
C THR A 179 -34.35 46.62 -8.37
N ASN A 180 -35.38 46.35 -9.14
CA ASN A 180 -36.23 47.32 -9.82
C ASN A 180 -37.50 46.64 -10.33
N ASP A 181 -38.50 47.46 -10.71
CA ASP A 181 -39.81 46.97 -11.18
C ASP A 181 -39.86 46.52 -12.66
N LYS A 182 -38.73 46.51 -13.36
CA LYS A 182 -38.63 46.04 -14.77
C LYS A 182 -38.05 44.65 -14.87
N GLU A 183 -37.45 44.13 -13.80
CA GLU A 183 -36.81 42.81 -13.77
C GLU A 183 -37.72 41.80 -13.07
N GLU A 184 -38.24 40.84 -13.84
CA GLU A 184 -39.12 39.81 -13.30
C GLU A 184 -38.42 38.83 -12.35
N LYS A 185 -37.14 38.50 -12.68
CA LYS A 185 -36.37 37.48 -11.95
C LYS A 185 -34.95 37.94 -11.68
N VAL A 186 -34.53 37.89 -10.44
CA VAL A 186 -33.14 38.11 -10.02
C VAL A 186 -32.45 36.74 -10.01
N ASN A 187 -31.33 36.63 -10.77
CA ASN A 187 -30.62 35.36 -10.92
C ASN A 187 -29.51 35.20 -9.85
N PHE A 188 -29.52 34.04 -9.21
CA PHE A 188 -28.47 33.61 -8.28
C PHE A 188 -27.92 32.26 -8.75
N SER A 189 -26.60 32.17 -8.94
CA SER A 189 -25.95 30.93 -9.35
C SER A 189 -24.59 30.78 -8.70
N HIS A 190 -24.23 29.53 -8.41
CA HIS A 190 -22.91 29.18 -7.90
C HIS A 190 -22.45 27.86 -8.50
N THR A 191 -21.14 27.76 -8.73
CA THR A 191 -20.51 26.53 -9.24
C THR A 191 -19.80 25.82 -8.09
N PHE A 192 -20.26 24.64 -7.76
CA PHE A 192 -19.65 23.74 -6.78
C PHE A 192 -18.77 22.72 -7.48
N THR A 193 -17.62 22.39 -6.89
CA THR A 193 -16.72 21.34 -7.38
C THR A 193 -16.58 20.24 -6.36
N ASN A 194 -16.40 18.98 -6.82
CA ASN A 194 -16.03 17.88 -5.94
C ASN A 194 -14.76 17.18 -6.44
N LYS A 195 -13.98 16.69 -5.46
CA LYS A 195 -12.87 15.77 -5.68
C LYS A 195 -13.41 14.36 -5.83
N ARG A 196 -12.81 13.58 -6.70
CA ARG A 196 -13.10 12.14 -6.77
C ARG A 196 -12.64 11.44 -5.49
N VAL A 197 -13.33 10.38 -5.10
CA VAL A 197 -12.82 9.42 -4.10
C VAL A 197 -11.65 8.69 -4.73
N ASN A 198 -10.57 8.53 -3.99
CA ASN A 198 -9.38 7.80 -4.43
C ASN A 198 -9.19 6.49 -3.66
N ALA A 199 -8.26 5.65 -4.12
CA ALA A 199 -7.88 4.44 -3.41
C ALA A 199 -6.38 4.39 -3.12
N THR A 200 -6.03 3.67 -2.07
CA THR A 200 -4.66 3.29 -1.70
C THR A 200 -4.61 1.78 -1.53
N ILE A 201 -3.60 1.16 -2.12
CA ILE A 201 -3.33 -0.27 -1.98
C ILE A 201 -1.99 -0.42 -1.27
N ASP A 202 -2.00 -1.11 -0.13
CA ASP A 202 -0.83 -1.48 0.65
C ASP A 202 -0.54 -2.97 0.44
N LEU A 203 0.69 -3.30 0.04
CA LEU A 203 1.19 -4.65 -0.13
C LEU A 203 2.14 -4.98 1.03
N VAL A 204 1.98 -6.17 1.59
CA VAL A 204 2.94 -6.76 2.54
C VAL A 204 3.40 -8.10 1.98
N LYS A 205 4.71 -8.26 1.88
CA LYS A 205 5.36 -9.49 1.50
C LYS A 205 5.71 -10.30 2.75
N GLU A 206 5.37 -11.57 2.79
CA GLU A 206 5.64 -12.49 3.87
C GLU A 206 6.36 -13.75 3.39
N ASP A 207 7.16 -14.33 4.27
CA ASP A 207 7.68 -15.69 4.08
C ASP A 207 6.56 -16.70 4.37
N SER A 208 6.41 -17.71 3.52
CA SER A 208 5.30 -18.67 3.62
C SER A 208 5.35 -19.53 4.90
N GLU A 209 6.53 -19.70 5.51
CA GLU A 209 6.72 -20.51 6.72
C GLU A 209 6.83 -19.68 7.98
N THR A 210 7.51 -18.53 7.94
CA THR A 210 7.87 -17.73 9.11
C THR A 210 7.11 -16.40 9.21
N GLY A 211 6.33 -16.03 8.18
CA GLY A 211 5.58 -14.78 8.14
C GLY A 211 6.49 -13.57 7.93
N ASN A 212 6.55 -12.68 8.90
CA ASN A 212 7.28 -11.41 8.79
C ASN A 212 8.81 -11.52 8.98
N SER A 213 9.36 -12.71 9.07
CA SER A 213 10.78 -12.94 9.28
C SER A 213 11.39 -13.63 8.07
N ALA A 214 12.31 -12.99 7.39
CA ALA A 214 13.05 -13.63 6.31
C ALA A 214 13.97 -14.73 6.84
N GLN A 215 14.19 -15.78 6.05
CA GLN A 215 15.00 -16.94 6.42
C GLN A 215 16.42 -16.83 5.83
N GLY A 216 17.44 -17.20 6.58
CA GLY A 216 18.84 -17.19 6.15
C GLY A 216 19.32 -15.77 5.79
N ASP A 217 19.96 -15.63 4.64
CA ASP A 217 20.39 -14.34 4.07
C ASP A 217 19.36 -13.75 3.07
N ALA A 218 18.16 -14.35 2.98
CA ALA A 218 17.09 -13.82 2.15
C ALA A 218 16.55 -12.50 2.73
N VAL A 219 16.04 -11.62 1.88
CA VAL A 219 15.51 -10.32 2.26
C VAL A 219 14.18 -10.07 1.58
N PHE A 220 13.33 -9.20 2.18
CA PHE A 220 12.07 -8.77 1.56
C PHE A 220 12.22 -7.54 0.68
N GLU A 221 13.32 -6.79 0.85
CA GLU A 221 13.60 -5.57 0.10
C GLU A 221 13.85 -5.86 -1.38
N GLY A 222 13.26 -5.03 -2.24
CA GLY A 222 13.55 -5.03 -3.67
C GLY A 222 12.68 -5.97 -4.51
N ALA A 223 11.65 -6.60 -3.96
CA ALA A 223 10.62 -7.26 -4.78
C ALA A 223 9.88 -6.23 -5.62
N ILE A 224 9.68 -6.51 -6.90
CA ILE A 224 8.99 -5.61 -7.83
C ILE A 224 7.65 -6.21 -8.23
N TYR A 225 6.57 -5.47 -7.97
CA TYR A 225 5.20 -5.82 -8.35
C TYR A 225 4.66 -4.86 -9.40
N GLY A 226 3.96 -5.37 -10.40
CA GLY A 226 3.09 -4.59 -11.26
C GLY A 226 1.68 -4.56 -10.70
N LEU A 227 1.08 -3.37 -10.65
CA LEU A 227 -0.36 -3.20 -10.43
C LEU A 227 -1.05 -3.07 -11.78
N TYR A 228 -2.04 -3.91 -12.05
CA TYR A 228 -2.77 -3.97 -13.32
C TYR A 228 -4.26 -3.76 -13.10
N ALA A 229 -4.93 -3.20 -14.10
CA ALA A 229 -6.38 -3.07 -14.11
C ALA A 229 -7.04 -4.42 -14.41
N ARG A 230 -7.92 -4.94 -13.53
CA ARG A 230 -8.66 -6.19 -13.75
C ARG A 230 -9.81 -6.03 -14.74
N GLU A 231 -10.30 -4.81 -14.93
CA GLU A 231 -11.33 -4.37 -15.86
C GLU A 231 -11.01 -2.96 -16.36
N ASP A 232 -11.73 -2.46 -17.36
CA ASP A 232 -11.55 -1.09 -17.80
C ASP A 232 -11.86 -0.10 -16.67
N ILE A 233 -10.90 0.75 -16.31
CA ILE A 233 -11.04 1.79 -15.29
C ILE A 233 -11.42 3.09 -15.98
N ASN A 234 -12.61 3.58 -15.69
CA ASN A 234 -13.15 4.81 -16.27
C ASN A 234 -12.97 5.99 -15.33
N HIS A 235 -12.87 7.20 -15.91
CA HIS A 235 -12.96 8.42 -15.13
C HIS A 235 -14.38 8.55 -14.53
N PRO A 236 -14.52 8.92 -13.23
CA PRO A 236 -15.84 8.96 -12.57
C PRO A 236 -16.77 10.06 -13.10
N ASP A 237 -16.29 11.02 -13.88
CA ASP A 237 -17.12 12.08 -14.49
C ASP A 237 -18.06 11.56 -15.60
N GLY A 238 -17.88 10.31 -16.04
CA GLY A 238 -18.68 9.67 -17.08
C GLY A 238 -18.50 10.24 -18.49
N ARG A 239 -17.50 11.12 -18.70
CA ARG A 239 -17.26 11.83 -19.96
C ARG A 239 -15.84 11.67 -20.47
N SER A 240 -14.86 11.60 -19.58
CA SER A 240 -13.44 11.50 -19.94
C SER A 240 -13.03 10.12 -20.47
N GLY A 241 -13.90 9.11 -20.33
CA GLY A 241 -13.72 7.76 -20.89
C GLY A 241 -12.79 6.86 -20.07
N VAL A 242 -12.22 5.86 -20.75
CA VAL A 242 -11.34 4.84 -20.16
C VAL A 242 -9.97 5.43 -19.88
N LEU A 243 -9.49 5.31 -18.64
CA LEU A 243 -8.15 5.72 -18.19
C LEU A 243 -7.13 4.59 -18.32
N TYR A 244 -7.54 3.39 -17.92
CA TYR A 244 -6.75 2.16 -18.03
C TYR A 244 -7.63 1.06 -18.60
N LYS A 245 -7.15 0.37 -19.61
CA LYS A 245 -7.82 -0.80 -20.15
C LYS A 245 -7.57 -2.02 -19.27
N LYS A 246 -8.43 -3.00 -19.39
CA LYS A 246 -8.21 -4.31 -18.77
C LYS A 246 -6.80 -4.82 -19.11
N ASP A 247 -6.11 -5.34 -18.08
CA ASP A 247 -4.73 -5.88 -18.10
C ASP A 247 -3.65 -4.84 -18.43
N GLU A 248 -3.98 -3.55 -18.45
CA GLU A 248 -3.00 -2.47 -18.55
C GLU A 248 -2.32 -2.23 -17.20
N GLN A 249 -1.00 -2.03 -17.23
CA GLN A 249 -0.23 -1.72 -16.03
C GLN A 249 -0.48 -0.28 -15.57
N VAL A 250 -0.95 -0.15 -14.34
CA VAL A 250 -1.31 1.14 -13.71
C VAL A 250 -0.14 1.73 -12.94
N ALA A 251 0.60 0.88 -12.23
CA ALA A 251 1.74 1.29 -11.40
C ALA A 251 2.74 0.15 -11.20
N THR A 252 3.91 0.51 -10.68
CA THR A 252 4.92 -0.43 -10.18
C THR A 252 5.17 -0.15 -8.71
N LEU A 253 5.24 -1.21 -7.90
CA LEU A 253 5.54 -1.15 -6.48
C LEU A 253 6.86 -1.86 -6.23
N THR A 254 7.68 -1.32 -5.33
CA THR A 254 8.91 -1.98 -4.88
C THR A 254 8.88 -2.09 -3.37
N THR A 255 9.15 -3.27 -2.83
CA THR A 255 9.12 -3.51 -1.38
C THR A 255 10.33 -2.90 -0.67
N ASP A 256 10.11 -2.40 0.52
CA ASP A 256 11.14 -1.94 1.46
C ASP A 256 11.74 -3.10 2.28
N LYS A 257 12.58 -2.78 3.28
CA LYS A 257 13.23 -3.77 4.16
C LYS A 257 12.26 -4.58 5.00
N GLU A 258 11.11 -4.00 5.32
CA GLU A 258 10.03 -4.65 6.04
C GLU A 258 9.07 -5.43 5.12
N GLY A 259 9.37 -5.51 3.82
CA GLY A 259 8.53 -6.17 2.82
C GLY A 259 7.27 -5.38 2.44
N LYS A 260 7.23 -4.07 2.71
CA LYS A 260 6.05 -3.23 2.46
C LYS A 260 6.21 -2.40 1.21
N ALA A 261 5.11 -2.24 0.49
CA ALA A 261 4.99 -1.30 -0.62
C ALA A 261 3.59 -0.71 -0.65
N SER A 262 3.44 0.51 -1.17
CA SER A 262 2.16 1.20 -1.24
C SER A 262 2.02 2.01 -2.52
N VAL A 263 0.81 2.07 -3.03
CA VAL A 263 0.44 2.97 -4.12
C VAL A 263 -0.85 3.70 -3.76
N SER A 264 -0.88 5.00 -3.93
CA SER A 264 -1.99 5.88 -3.55
C SER A 264 -2.53 6.67 -4.74
N ASN A 265 -3.62 7.42 -4.50
CA ASN A 265 -4.29 8.26 -5.48
C ASN A 265 -4.82 7.48 -6.71
N LEU A 266 -5.12 6.20 -6.53
CA LEU A 266 -5.73 5.38 -7.58
C LEU A 266 -7.19 5.79 -7.81
N TYR A 267 -7.69 5.56 -9.02
CA TYR A 267 -9.13 5.59 -9.30
C TYR A 267 -9.81 4.37 -8.65
N LEU A 268 -11.11 4.49 -8.36
CA LEU A 268 -11.86 3.32 -7.87
C LEU A 268 -12.05 2.31 -9.00
N GLY A 269 -11.97 1.01 -8.67
CA GLY A 269 -12.09 -0.08 -9.62
C GLY A 269 -11.50 -1.38 -9.11
N LYS A 270 -11.36 -2.36 -9.99
CA LYS A 270 -10.76 -3.65 -9.66
C LYS A 270 -9.37 -3.74 -10.25
N TYR A 271 -8.43 -4.19 -9.44
CA TYR A 271 -7.02 -4.31 -9.75
C TYR A 271 -6.51 -5.70 -9.40
N TYR A 272 -5.33 -6.05 -9.89
CA TYR A 272 -4.54 -7.16 -9.39
C TYR A 272 -3.06 -6.78 -9.34
N LEU A 273 -2.37 -7.32 -8.34
CA LEU A 273 -0.93 -7.25 -8.20
C LEU A 273 -0.32 -8.56 -8.71
N LYS A 274 0.78 -8.46 -9.42
CA LYS A 274 1.58 -9.59 -9.88
C LYS A 274 3.05 -9.30 -9.65
N GLU A 275 3.77 -10.24 -9.08
CA GLU A 275 5.22 -10.09 -8.93
C GLU A 275 5.91 -10.19 -10.29
N ILE A 276 6.81 -9.26 -10.55
CA ILE A 276 7.64 -9.20 -11.77
C ILE A 276 9.05 -9.72 -11.47
N THR A 277 9.57 -9.36 -10.31
CA THR A 277 10.92 -9.75 -9.87
C THR A 277 10.89 -10.06 -8.39
N PRO A 278 11.24 -11.28 -7.97
CA PRO A 278 11.34 -11.64 -6.56
C PRO A 278 12.53 -10.95 -5.91
N PRO A 279 12.53 -10.74 -4.59
CA PRO A 279 13.69 -10.24 -3.88
C PRO A 279 14.73 -11.34 -3.70
N VAL A 280 15.91 -10.96 -3.26
CA VAL A 280 17.02 -11.88 -3.10
C VAL A 280 16.68 -13.00 -2.13
N GLY A 281 16.84 -14.23 -2.57
CA GLY A 281 16.67 -15.44 -1.75
C GLY A 281 15.27 -16.04 -1.77
N TYR A 282 14.33 -15.45 -2.50
CA TYR A 282 12.96 -15.96 -2.66
C TYR A 282 12.68 -16.43 -4.09
N LEU A 283 11.70 -17.28 -4.24
CA LEU A 283 11.17 -17.70 -5.53
C LEU A 283 10.12 -16.69 -6.01
N LEU A 284 9.96 -16.59 -7.32
CA LEU A 284 8.92 -15.76 -7.93
C LEU A 284 7.53 -16.24 -7.52
N ASP A 285 6.68 -15.34 -7.05
CA ASP A 285 5.26 -15.56 -6.88
C ASP A 285 4.53 -15.33 -8.22
N GLU A 286 4.03 -16.39 -8.82
CA GLU A 286 3.28 -16.33 -10.09
C GLU A 286 1.78 -16.03 -9.89
N GLU A 287 1.31 -15.98 -8.64
CA GLU A 287 -0.08 -15.72 -8.31
C GLU A 287 -0.48 -14.26 -8.58
N GLU A 288 -1.70 -14.07 -9.05
CA GLU A 288 -2.30 -12.76 -9.21
C GLU A 288 -3.18 -12.43 -7.98
N HIS A 289 -2.83 -11.38 -7.25
CA HIS A 289 -3.54 -10.96 -6.05
C HIS A 289 -4.60 -9.90 -6.38
N ASP A 290 -5.87 -10.30 -6.41
CA ASP A 290 -7.01 -9.42 -6.70
C ASP A 290 -7.26 -8.39 -5.59
N VAL A 291 -7.47 -7.13 -5.97
CA VAL A 291 -7.76 -6.03 -5.06
C VAL A 291 -8.93 -5.20 -5.58
N ASN A 292 -10.03 -5.14 -4.81
CA ASN A 292 -11.24 -4.42 -5.16
C ASN A 292 -11.35 -3.10 -4.39
N CYS A 293 -11.22 -1.99 -5.10
CA CYS A 293 -11.36 -0.64 -4.55
C CYS A 293 -12.76 -0.09 -4.88
N ASN A 294 -13.78 -0.63 -4.20
CA ASN A 294 -15.17 -0.22 -4.39
C ASN A 294 -15.49 1.07 -3.63
N TYR A 295 -16.44 1.86 -4.14
CA TYR A 295 -16.95 3.04 -3.48
C TYR A 295 -17.59 2.72 -2.12
N GLU A 296 -17.22 3.49 -1.09
CA GLU A 296 -17.67 3.30 0.30
C GLU A 296 -18.51 4.49 0.83
N GLY A 297 -18.86 5.43 -0.04
CA GLY A 297 -19.68 6.60 0.29
C GLY A 297 -18.93 7.92 0.15
N ASP A 298 -19.72 9.02 0.16
CA ASP A 298 -19.24 10.38 -0.13
C ASP A 298 -18.49 11.06 1.02
N GLN A 299 -18.26 10.35 2.12
CA GLN A 299 -17.48 10.81 3.28
C GLN A 299 -16.15 10.08 3.43
N VAL A 300 -15.87 9.09 2.60
CA VAL A 300 -14.63 8.33 2.58
C VAL A 300 -13.73 8.90 1.48
N GLU A 301 -12.76 9.72 1.87
CA GLU A 301 -11.84 10.36 0.92
C GLU A 301 -10.94 9.34 0.20
N THR A 302 -10.48 8.33 0.95
CA THR A 302 -9.55 7.31 0.44
C THR A 302 -10.00 5.92 0.87
N VAL A 303 -10.30 5.06 -0.09
CA VAL A 303 -10.57 3.64 0.11
C VAL A 303 -9.23 2.92 0.26
N LYS A 304 -8.98 2.32 1.42
CA LYS A 304 -7.72 1.60 1.71
C LYS A 304 -7.91 0.09 1.56
N ARG A 305 -6.97 -0.55 0.89
CA ARG A 305 -6.92 -2.02 0.73
C ARG A 305 -5.54 -2.54 1.07
N ASN A 306 -5.52 -3.65 1.79
CA ASN A 306 -4.30 -4.36 2.14
C ASN A 306 -4.31 -5.71 1.43
N THR A 307 -3.16 -6.10 0.91
CA THR A 307 -2.93 -7.43 0.33
C THR A 307 -1.62 -8.00 0.85
N VAL A 308 -1.55 -9.33 0.90
CA VAL A 308 -0.38 -10.07 1.38
C VAL A 308 0.04 -11.02 0.28
N SER A 309 1.32 -11.00 -0.10
CA SER A 309 1.97 -11.99 -0.96
C SER A 309 2.86 -12.88 -0.09
N LYS A 310 2.70 -14.22 -0.20
CA LYS A 310 3.46 -15.21 0.57
C LYS A 310 4.35 -16.00 -0.34
N GLU A 311 5.63 -15.99 -0.05
CA GLU A 311 6.62 -16.59 -0.92
C GLU A 311 7.49 -17.62 -0.24
N ASN A 312 8.02 -18.52 -1.04
CA ASN A 312 8.90 -19.59 -0.60
C ASN A 312 10.35 -19.14 -0.71
N VAL A 313 11.09 -19.25 0.37
CA VAL A 313 12.54 -19.04 0.35
C VAL A 313 13.23 -20.15 -0.45
N ILE A 314 14.29 -19.79 -1.17
CA ILE A 314 15.18 -20.73 -1.85
C ILE A 314 15.82 -21.66 -0.82
N LYS A 315 15.75 -22.99 -1.05
CA LYS A 315 16.32 -24.01 -0.15
C LYS A 315 17.02 -25.10 -0.95
N GLN A 316 18.14 -25.58 -0.42
CA GLN A 316 18.85 -26.75 -0.96
C GLN A 316 19.56 -27.51 0.15
N PRO A 317 19.58 -28.86 0.15
CA PRO A 317 20.39 -29.63 1.08
C PRO A 317 21.85 -29.73 0.60
N PHE A 318 22.77 -30.01 1.51
CA PHE A 318 24.14 -30.40 1.20
C PHE A 318 24.43 -31.80 1.69
N GLN A 319 25.47 -32.44 1.12
CA GLN A 319 25.87 -33.80 1.44
C GLN A 319 27.38 -33.92 1.50
N LEU A 320 27.85 -34.89 2.30
CA LEU A 320 29.26 -35.19 2.45
C LEU A 320 29.53 -36.66 2.68
N ILE A 321 30.77 -37.07 2.43
CA ILE A 321 31.33 -38.37 2.84
C ILE A 321 32.53 -38.06 3.71
N LYS A 322 32.61 -38.75 4.84
CA LYS A 322 33.70 -38.66 5.82
C LYS A 322 34.54 -39.91 5.76
N ALA A 323 35.86 -39.73 5.59
CA ALA A 323 36.81 -40.85 5.53
C ALA A 323 38.10 -40.48 6.31
N ALA A 324 38.89 -41.49 6.66
CA ALA A 324 40.20 -41.30 7.26
C ALA A 324 41.26 -40.97 6.20
N ASP A 325 42.18 -40.08 6.51
CA ASP A 325 43.41 -39.85 5.80
C ASP A 325 44.49 -40.74 6.39
N ASN A 326 44.57 -41.98 5.89
CA ASN A 326 45.43 -43.00 6.42
C ASN A 326 46.24 -43.78 5.37
N ASP A 327 46.47 -43.17 4.21
CA ASP A 327 47.28 -43.76 3.09
C ASP A 327 46.82 -45.13 2.60
N LYS A 328 45.60 -45.60 2.94
CA LYS A 328 45.07 -46.87 2.47
C LYS A 328 44.48 -46.72 1.07
N THR A 329 44.58 -47.77 0.29
CA THR A 329 44.00 -47.86 -1.07
C THR A 329 42.47 -47.79 -1.02
N ASP A 330 41.88 -48.39 0.03
CA ASP A 330 40.44 -48.32 0.33
C ASP A 330 40.26 -47.42 1.55
N ALA A 331 39.65 -46.27 1.38
CA ALA A 331 39.43 -45.32 2.43
C ALA A 331 38.54 -45.88 3.55
N ASP A 332 39.00 -45.78 4.80
CA ASP A 332 38.17 -46.12 5.97
C ASP A 332 37.08 -45.05 6.15
N LEU A 333 35.81 -45.43 5.89
CA LEU A 333 34.66 -44.54 6.02
C LEU A 333 34.32 -44.33 7.50
N LEU A 334 34.16 -43.06 7.92
CA LEU A 334 34.01 -42.69 9.31
C LEU A 334 32.55 -42.43 9.69
N LYS A 335 31.97 -43.31 10.50
CA LYS A 335 30.67 -43.18 11.14
C LYS A 335 30.75 -42.26 12.35
N GLY A 336 29.68 -41.51 12.60
CA GLY A 336 29.48 -40.72 13.83
C GLY A 336 30.21 -39.38 13.88
N ALA A 337 30.74 -38.92 12.73
CA ALA A 337 31.20 -37.54 12.59
C ALA A 337 29.96 -36.60 12.58
N GLY A 338 29.92 -35.64 13.49
CA GLY A 338 28.82 -34.69 13.65
C GLY A 338 29.16 -33.34 13.03
N PHE A 339 28.23 -32.77 12.26
CA PHE A 339 28.41 -31.50 11.57
C PHE A 339 27.29 -30.53 11.90
N SER A 340 27.64 -29.29 12.22
CA SER A 340 26.69 -28.17 12.41
C SER A 340 26.99 -27.05 11.41
N ALA A 341 25.94 -26.37 10.93
CA ALA A 341 26.04 -25.26 9.98
C ALA A 341 25.60 -23.97 10.65
N TYR A 342 26.34 -22.89 10.46
CA TYR A 342 26.07 -21.57 11.02
C TYR A 342 25.98 -20.55 9.90
N LEU A 343 24.92 -19.75 9.90
CA LEU A 343 24.73 -18.65 8.94
C LEU A 343 25.83 -17.59 9.17
N ILE A 344 26.64 -17.30 8.17
CA ILE A 344 27.80 -16.39 8.31
C ILE A 344 27.37 -15.00 8.74
N SER A 345 26.30 -14.47 8.16
CA SER A 345 25.79 -13.12 8.50
C SER A 345 25.32 -12.97 9.95
N SER A 346 25.05 -14.09 10.65
CA SER A 346 24.67 -14.09 12.07
C SER A 346 25.87 -14.19 13.01
N LEU A 347 27.07 -14.46 12.51
CA LEU A 347 28.27 -14.64 13.31
C LEU A 347 28.98 -13.30 13.61
N THR A 348 29.53 -13.20 14.80
CA THR A 348 30.43 -12.11 15.17
C THR A 348 31.84 -12.40 14.66
N VAL A 349 32.48 -11.40 14.06
CA VAL A 349 33.90 -11.50 13.64
C VAL A 349 34.78 -10.99 14.78
N LYS A 350 35.79 -11.76 15.15
CA LYS A 350 36.79 -11.40 16.16
C LYS A 350 37.85 -10.46 15.58
N ASP A 351 38.71 -9.86 16.43
CA ASP A 351 39.77 -8.94 16.04
C ASP A 351 40.82 -9.57 15.11
N ASP A 352 41.00 -10.89 15.17
CA ASP A 352 41.88 -11.66 14.30
C ASP A 352 41.26 -12.06 12.96
N GLY A 353 39.98 -11.65 12.72
CA GLY A 353 39.22 -11.99 11.51
C GLY A 353 38.53 -13.34 11.53
N SER A 354 38.70 -14.14 12.60
CA SER A 354 37.99 -15.40 12.77
C SER A 354 36.53 -15.18 13.25
N TYR A 355 35.68 -16.19 13.04
CA TYR A 355 34.29 -16.14 13.52
C TYR A 355 34.17 -16.59 14.98
N ASP A 356 33.28 -15.94 15.75
CA ASP A 356 32.94 -16.34 17.10
C ASP A 356 31.66 -17.19 17.10
N PHE A 357 31.78 -18.43 17.57
CA PHE A 357 30.69 -19.39 17.65
C PHE A 357 30.10 -19.51 19.06
N THR A 358 30.59 -18.76 20.05
CA THR A 358 30.25 -18.97 21.49
C THR A 358 28.75 -18.84 21.76
N ASN A 359 28.09 -17.89 21.09
CA ASN A 359 26.65 -17.66 21.23
C ASN A 359 25.89 -17.86 19.89
N ALA A 360 26.52 -18.49 18.92
CA ALA A 360 25.93 -18.70 17.61
C ALA A 360 24.86 -19.80 17.64
N THR A 361 23.77 -19.57 16.97
CA THR A 361 22.70 -20.56 16.81
C THR A 361 22.91 -21.31 15.51
N PRO A 362 23.16 -22.63 15.55
CA PRO A 362 23.29 -23.41 14.33
C PRO A 362 21.94 -23.62 13.64
N THR A 363 21.99 -23.80 12.34
CA THR A 363 20.81 -24.09 11.50
C THR A 363 20.32 -25.52 11.72
N VAL A 364 19.02 -25.73 11.64
CA VAL A 364 18.41 -27.06 11.67
C VAL A 364 18.82 -27.84 10.43
N LEU A 365 19.36 -29.04 10.60
CA LEU A 365 19.91 -29.88 9.52
C LEU A 365 19.19 -31.22 9.34
N THR A 366 18.31 -31.60 10.27
CA THR A 366 17.64 -32.91 10.26
C THR A 366 16.11 -32.77 10.36
N GLU A 367 15.39 -33.76 9.89
CA GLU A 367 13.90 -33.78 9.91
C GLU A 367 13.32 -33.76 11.34
N ASP A 368 14.05 -34.29 12.32
CA ASP A 368 13.67 -34.30 13.73
C ASP A 368 14.02 -32.97 14.45
N GLY A 369 14.42 -31.94 13.69
CA GLY A 369 14.69 -30.58 14.19
C GLY A 369 16.05 -30.42 14.86
N LYS A 370 16.99 -31.34 14.70
CA LYS A 370 18.34 -31.20 15.24
C LYS A 370 19.21 -30.31 14.37
N THR A 371 20.15 -29.65 15.00
CA THR A 371 21.11 -28.73 14.36
C THR A 371 22.45 -29.40 14.05
N GLU A 372 22.63 -30.65 14.46
CA GLU A 372 23.79 -31.46 14.17
C GLU A 372 23.37 -32.72 13.40
N MET A 373 23.98 -32.97 12.25
CA MET A 373 23.78 -34.18 11.46
C MET A 373 25.01 -35.08 11.59
N PHE A 374 24.81 -36.40 11.59
CA PHE A 374 25.85 -37.41 11.80
C PHE A 374 26.04 -38.29 10.58
N THR A 375 27.30 -38.70 10.34
CA THR A 375 27.62 -39.67 9.30
C THR A 375 27.16 -41.10 9.66
N ASP A 376 26.66 -41.83 8.68
CA ASP A 376 26.20 -43.23 8.77
C ASP A 376 27.39 -44.24 8.65
N GLU A 377 27.09 -45.51 8.58
CA GLU A 377 28.04 -46.61 8.37
C GLU A 377 28.90 -46.47 7.10
N ARG A 378 28.44 -45.68 6.14
CA ARG A 378 29.14 -45.39 4.88
C ARG A 378 29.87 -44.05 4.94
N GLY A 379 30.04 -43.50 6.10
CA GLY A 379 30.59 -42.13 6.26
C GLY A 379 29.75 -41.04 5.64
N TYR A 380 28.48 -41.32 5.27
CA TYR A 380 27.62 -40.40 4.55
C TYR A 380 26.74 -39.60 5.48
N ALA A 381 26.61 -38.30 5.22
CA ALA A 381 25.62 -37.43 5.82
C ALA A 381 24.99 -36.51 4.78
N CYS A 382 23.69 -36.22 4.94
CA CYS A 382 22.94 -35.29 4.12
C CYS A 382 22.01 -34.45 5.00
N SER A 383 21.99 -33.15 4.80
CA SER A 383 21.05 -32.27 5.50
C SER A 383 19.66 -32.31 4.89
N ILE A 384 18.66 -31.81 5.60
CA ILE A 384 17.41 -31.33 4.98
C ILE A 384 17.71 -30.08 4.13
N PRO A 385 16.81 -29.68 3.21
CA PRO A 385 16.93 -28.38 2.55
C PRO A 385 16.89 -27.25 3.56
N PHE A 386 17.90 -26.38 3.56
CA PHE A 386 17.98 -25.21 4.44
C PHE A 386 18.08 -23.91 3.62
N PRO A 387 17.76 -22.75 4.23
CA PRO A 387 17.46 -21.52 3.49
C PRO A 387 18.64 -20.93 2.72
N TYR A 388 18.32 -20.06 1.76
CA TYR A 388 19.26 -19.21 1.03
C TYR A 388 20.26 -18.52 1.96
N GLY A 389 21.55 -18.58 1.61
CA GLY A 389 22.60 -17.91 2.37
C GLY A 389 23.97 -18.60 2.26
N ARG A 390 24.93 -18.02 2.99
CA ARG A 390 26.25 -18.55 3.13
C ARG A 390 26.46 -19.09 4.55
N TYR A 391 26.86 -20.34 4.65
CA TYR A 391 27.01 -21.03 5.92
C TYR A 391 28.43 -21.52 6.10
N ILE A 392 28.94 -21.42 7.32
CA ILE A 392 30.16 -22.10 7.72
C ILE A 392 29.73 -23.43 8.37
N VAL A 393 30.25 -24.52 7.88
CA VAL A 393 30.00 -25.87 8.39
C VAL A 393 31.24 -26.31 9.14
N ARG A 394 31.04 -26.74 10.37
CA ARG A 394 32.12 -27.29 11.23
C ARG A 394 31.80 -28.66 11.72
N GLU A 395 32.83 -29.45 11.86
CA GLU A 395 32.76 -30.72 12.56
C GLU A 395 32.72 -30.47 14.06
N THR A 396 31.56 -30.76 14.67
CA THR A 396 31.29 -30.50 16.10
C THR A 396 31.46 -31.74 16.92
N THR A 397 31.37 -32.93 16.32
CA THR A 397 31.66 -34.22 16.93
C THR A 397 32.62 -34.99 16.04
N THR A 398 33.83 -35.22 16.50
CA THR A 398 34.85 -35.94 15.74
C THR A 398 34.90 -37.41 16.16
N PRO A 399 35.03 -38.36 15.24
CA PRO A 399 35.23 -39.79 15.59
C PRO A 399 36.46 -39.99 16.47
N HIS A 400 36.43 -41.00 17.31
CA HIS A 400 37.50 -41.28 18.24
C HIS A 400 38.83 -41.53 17.53
N ASN A 401 39.92 -40.94 18.01
CA ASN A 401 41.28 -40.97 17.44
C ASN A 401 41.54 -40.18 16.17
N PHE A 402 40.60 -39.29 15.78
CA PHE A 402 40.76 -38.43 14.63
C PHE A 402 40.78 -36.93 15.00
N MET A 403 41.44 -36.12 14.22
CA MET A 403 41.37 -34.66 14.30
C MET A 403 40.27 -34.14 13.41
N PRO A 404 39.50 -33.10 13.85
CA PRO A 404 38.44 -32.55 13.03
C PRO A 404 39.00 -31.90 11.77
N VAL A 405 38.22 -31.93 10.68
CA VAL A 405 38.55 -31.15 9.49
C VAL A 405 38.38 -29.66 9.75
N ASP A 406 39.04 -28.87 8.92
CA ASP A 406 38.84 -27.43 8.90
C ASP A 406 37.41 -27.06 8.54
N ASP A 407 36.95 -25.92 9.11
CA ASP A 407 35.65 -25.34 8.78
C ASP A 407 35.57 -25.06 7.26
N PHE A 408 34.41 -25.34 6.64
CA PHE A 408 34.18 -25.12 5.22
C PHE A 408 32.89 -24.38 4.93
N ILE A 409 32.80 -23.74 3.77
CA ILE A 409 31.64 -22.93 3.36
C ILE A 409 30.69 -23.75 2.49
N VAL A 410 29.40 -23.68 2.81
CA VAL A 410 28.28 -24.12 1.99
C VAL A 410 27.46 -22.88 1.61
N THR A 411 27.17 -22.71 0.32
CA THR A 411 26.35 -21.60 -0.19
C THR A 411 25.10 -22.15 -0.82
N VAL A 412 23.94 -21.69 -0.37
CA VAL A 412 22.62 -22.03 -0.93
C VAL A 412 22.15 -20.86 -1.78
N THR A 413 22.08 -21.06 -3.10
CA THR A 413 21.64 -20.05 -4.09
C THR A 413 20.62 -20.60 -5.08
N GLU A 414 20.39 -21.91 -5.07
CA GLU A 414 19.46 -22.59 -5.95
C GLU A 414 18.39 -23.32 -5.14
N ASN A 415 17.16 -23.28 -5.62
CA ASN A 415 16.08 -24.05 -5.03
C ASN A 415 16.06 -25.47 -5.60
N SER A 416 16.38 -26.44 -4.76
CA SER A 416 16.42 -27.85 -5.18
C SER A 416 16.21 -28.80 -4.00
N SER A 417 15.49 -29.87 -4.25
CA SER A 417 15.45 -31.03 -3.34
C SER A 417 16.65 -31.95 -3.52
N THR A 418 17.40 -31.80 -4.62
CA THR A 418 18.63 -32.56 -4.87
C THR A 418 19.77 -31.93 -4.10
N PRO A 419 20.51 -32.72 -3.30
CA PRO A 419 21.67 -32.21 -2.57
C PRO A 419 22.73 -31.64 -3.50
N GLN A 420 23.53 -30.70 -2.99
CA GLN A 420 24.71 -30.19 -3.67
C GLN A 420 25.70 -31.33 -4.00
N VAL A 421 26.67 -31.04 -4.88
CA VAL A 421 27.73 -31.98 -5.24
C VAL A 421 28.45 -32.51 -3.99
N TRP A 422 28.82 -33.77 -3.99
CA TRP A 422 29.52 -34.46 -2.92
C TRP A 422 30.76 -33.70 -2.43
N ARG A 423 30.92 -33.65 -1.11
CA ARG A 423 32.15 -33.22 -0.44
C ARG A 423 32.77 -34.46 0.19
N VAL A 424 34.03 -34.73 -0.11
CA VAL A 424 34.79 -35.76 0.58
C VAL A 424 35.69 -35.10 1.58
N LEU A 425 35.51 -35.40 2.86
CA LEU A 425 36.22 -34.83 3.99
C LEU A 425 37.10 -35.92 4.60
N LEU A 426 38.39 -35.62 4.74
CA LEU A 426 39.37 -36.55 5.27
C LEU A 426 39.85 -36.11 6.65
N ASP A 427 39.78 -36.99 7.64
CA ASP A 427 40.31 -36.75 8.96
C ASP A 427 41.68 -37.35 9.12
N ASP A 428 42.59 -36.56 9.61
CA ASP A 428 43.89 -37.04 10.06
C ASP A 428 43.79 -37.84 11.33
N GLU A 429 44.44 -38.97 11.36
CA GLU A 429 44.52 -39.76 12.60
C GLU A 429 45.40 -39.04 13.62
N PHE A 430 45.05 -39.13 14.92
CA PHE A 430 45.91 -38.65 15.99
C PHE A 430 47.24 -39.39 16.00
N LYS A 431 48.31 -38.64 15.96
CA LYS A 431 49.66 -39.18 15.98
C LYS A 431 50.35 -38.79 17.31
N ALA A 432 50.93 -39.76 18.01
CA ALA A 432 51.67 -39.55 19.24
C ALA A 432 53.10 -40.02 19.11
N LYS A 433 54.01 -39.39 19.81
CA LYS A 433 55.41 -39.81 19.90
C LYS A 433 55.63 -40.47 21.26
N LEU A 434 56.18 -41.66 21.24
CA LEU A 434 56.59 -42.36 22.46
C LEU A 434 58.12 -42.22 22.58
N LYS A 435 58.59 -41.52 23.64
CA LYS A 435 59.99 -41.49 23.99
C LYS A 435 60.21 -42.38 25.22
N ILE A 436 61.04 -43.42 25.06
CA ILE A 436 61.48 -44.26 26.15
C ILE A 436 62.89 -43.87 26.51
N VAL A 437 63.12 -43.60 27.79
CA VAL A 437 64.45 -43.28 28.34
C VAL A 437 64.82 -44.36 29.31
N LYS A 438 65.93 -45.02 29.08
CA LYS A 438 66.50 -46.00 29.99
C LYS A 438 67.38 -45.29 31.02
N GLN A 439 67.12 -45.48 32.27
CA GLN A 439 67.90 -44.91 33.37
C GLN A 439 68.48 -46.01 34.26
N ASP A 440 69.61 -45.74 34.84
CA ASP A 440 70.23 -46.55 35.88
C ASP A 440 69.42 -46.37 37.19
N ASP A 441 69.09 -47.47 37.87
CA ASP A 441 68.18 -47.44 39.03
C ASP A 441 68.82 -46.77 40.26
N GLU A 442 70.13 -46.84 40.41
CA GLU A 442 70.81 -46.23 41.55
C GLU A 442 71.10 -44.74 41.27
N THR A 443 71.67 -44.42 40.15
CA THR A 443 72.17 -43.07 39.84
C THR A 443 71.11 -42.16 39.23
N LYS A 444 70.01 -42.69 38.70
CA LYS A 444 68.94 -42.01 37.93
C LYS A 444 69.48 -41.31 36.70
N GLN A 445 70.68 -41.63 36.28
CA GLN A 445 71.27 -41.09 35.07
C GLN A 445 70.85 -41.92 33.85
N PRO A 446 70.75 -41.33 32.64
CA PRO A 446 70.47 -42.11 31.44
C PRO A 446 71.52 -43.17 31.20
N VAL A 447 71.11 -44.43 30.94
CA VAL A 447 71.99 -45.51 30.53
C VAL A 447 72.29 -45.32 29.04
N LEU A 448 73.49 -44.83 28.76
CA LEU A 448 73.95 -44.51 27.40
C LEU A 448 74.47 -45.77 26.68
N LEU A 449 73.58 -46.78 26.51
CA LEU A 449 73.88 -48.00 25.81
C LEU A 449 72.91 -48.18 24.64
N ALA A 450 73.51 -48.24 23.47
CA ALA A 450 72.75 -48.58 22.26
C ALA A 450 72.29 -50.05 22.24
N ASN A 451 71.38 -50.36 21.35
CA ASN A 451 70.86 -51.71 21.05
C ASN A 451 70.14 -52.42 22.22
N THR A 452 69.58 -51.67 23.16
CA THR A 452 68.64 -52.27 24.10
C THR A 452 67.27 -52.44 23.43
N GLU A 453 66.81 -53.69 23.35
CA GLU A 453 65.57 -54.04 22.66
C GLU A 453 64.36 -53.76 23.56
N PHE A 454 63.34 -53.14 22.97
CA PHE A 454 62.00 -52.94 23.55
C PHE A 454 60.94 -53.46 22.59
N LYS A 455 59.84 -53.94 23.15
CA LYS A 455 58.62 -54.25 22.45
C LYS A 455 57.47 -53.44 23.06
N VAL A 456 56.67 -52.80 22.23
CA VAL A 456 55.49 -52.06 22.67
C VAL A 456 54.27 -52.96 22.50
N TYR A 457 53.48 -53.11 23.56
CA TYR A 457 52.24 -53.89 23.54
C TYR A 457 51.06 -52.97 23.64
N ASP A 458 50.17 -53.06 22.65
CA ASP A 458 48.89 -52.34 22.62
C ASP A 458 47.90 -53.11 23.50
N LEU A 459 47.47 -52.46 24.59
CA LEU A 459 46.53 -53.09 25.55
C LEU A 459 45.10 -53.20 24.98
N ASP A 460 44.72 -52.29 24.10
CA ASP A 460 43.40 -52.28 23.53
C ASP A 460 43.29 -53.26 22.37
N ALA A 461 44.23 -53.22 21.47
CA ALA A 461 44.31 -54.19 20.36
C ALA A 461 44.83 -55.57 20.77
N LYS A 462 45.32 -55.71 22.00
CA LYS A 462 45.83 -56.98 22.58
C LYS A 462 46.91 -57.65 21.74
N LYS A 463 47.78 -56.85 21.14
CA LYS A 463 48.86 -57.31 20.26
C LYS A 463 50.11 -56.43 20.41
N TYR A 464 51.30 -56.99 20.01
CA TYR A 464 52.46 -56.17 19.89
C TYR A 464 52.35 -55.23 18.70
N VAL A 465 52.84 -54.02 18.89
CA VAL A 465 52.85 -53.00 17.84
C VAL A 465 53.97 -53.33 16.85
N GLU A 466 53.63 -53.31 15.57
CA GLU A 466 54.59 -53.44 14.46
C GLU A 466 54.55 -52.19 13.63
N GLN A 467 55.71 -51.63 13.32
CA GLN A 467 55.86 -50.47 12.44
C GLN A 467 56.42 -50.94 11.08
N VAL A 468 55.89 -50.42 10.00
CA VAL A 468 56.33 -50.77 8.65
C VAL A 468 57.00 -49.54 8.03
N THR A 469 58.24 -49.68 7.62
CA THR A 469 58.93 -48.72 6.77
C THR A 469 58.95 -49.22 5.35
N THR A 470 58.75 -48.38 4.37
CA THR A 470 58.57 -48.77 2.95
C THR A 470 59.77 -48.40 2.10
N TYR A 471 60.67 -47.54 2.57
CA TYR A 471 61.84 -47.12 1.82
C TYR A 471 63.14 -47.38 2.63
N PRO A 472 64.26 -47.78 2.03
CA PRO A 472 64.39 -48.18 0.61
C PRO A 472 63.77 -49.53 0.28
N ASN A 473 63.43 -50.30 1.28
CA ASN A 473 62.74 -51.58 1.18
C ASN A 473 61.70 -51.68 2.28
N THR A 474 60.64 -52.44 2.02
CA THR A 474 59.64 -52.68 3.06
C THR A 474 60.23 -53.51 4.18
N VAL A 475 60.26 -52.98 5.38
CA VAL A 475 60.73 -53.64 6.61
C VAL A 475 59.65 -53.54 7.68
N VAL A 476 59.32 -54.68 8.30
CA VAL A 476 58.40 -54.75 9.44
C VAL A 476 59.24 -54.73 10.72
N HIS A 477 59.13 -53.68 11.51
CA HIS A 477 59.83 -53.54 12.81
C HIS A 477 58.95 -54.09 13.91
N LYS A 478 59.35 -55.21 14.49
CA LYS A 478 58.60 -55.86 15.59
C LYS A 478 59.25 -55.56 16.95
N SER A 479 60.37 -54.89 16.96
CA SER A 479 61.15 -54.48 18.10
C SER A 479 61.80 -53.12 17.82
N TYR A 480 62.04 -52.38 18.91
CA TYR A 480 62.63 -51.06 18.85
C TYR A 480 63.88 -51.03 19.71
N PHE A 481 64.89 -50.29 19.32
CA PHE A 481 66.22 -50.34 19.95
C PHE A 481 66.65 -48.94 20.40
N THR A 482 67.35 -48.84 21.56
CA THR A 482 67.93 -47.60 22.02
C THR A 482 69.16 -47.22 21.16
N ASP A 483 69.36 -45.90 21.01
CA ASP A 483 70.56 -45.29 20.44
C ASP A 483 71.74 -45.22 21.41
N GLU A 484 72.86 -44.61 21.00
CA GLU A 484 74.02 -44.39 21.80
C GLU A 484 73.80 -43.45 23.03
N ASN A 485 72.69 -42.69 23.03
CA ASN A 485 72.29 -41.83 24.11
C ASN A 485 71.29 -42.52 25.05
N GLY A 486 71.01 -43.80 24.83
CA GLY A 486 70.06 -44.58 25.62
C GLY A 486 68.57 -44.27 25.39
N TYR A 487 68.27 -43.62 24.28
CA TYR A 487 66.87 -43.32 23.87
C TYR A 487 66.37 -44.39 22.90
N LEU A 488 65.09 -44.68 22.97
CA LEU A 488 64.45 -45.46 21.92
C LEU A 488 64.45 -44.66 20.63
N ILE A 489 65.04 -45.22 19.59
CA ILE A 489 65.00 -44.73 18.25
C ILE A 489 64.03 -45.56 17.46
N LEU A 490 63.01 -44.93 16.90
CA LEU A 490 62.21 -45.53 15.88
C LEU A 490 63.01 -45.53 14.57
N PRO A 491 62.83 -46.55 13.72
CA PRO A 491 63.48 -46.57 12.42
C PRO A 491 63.21 -45.29 11.67
N GLU A 492 64.22 -44.62 11.20
CA GLU A 492 64.03 -43.43 10.38
C GLU A 492 63.38 -43.84 9.07
N SER A 493 62.19 -43.27 8.83
CA SER A 493 61.61 -43.32 7.53
C SER A 493 61.90 -41.97 6.85
N MET A 494 62.50 -41.98 5.73
CA MET A 494 62.68 -40.78 4.90
C MET A 494 61.34 -40.21 4.38
N TYR A 495 60.22 -40.87 4.67
CA TYR A 495 58.87 -40.48 4.26
C TYR A 495 57.97 -40.28 5.43
N PRO A 496 57.02 -39.34 5.29
CA PRO A 496 56.14 -39.08 6.39
C PRO A 496 55.37 -40.32 6.76
N TYR A 497 55.51 -40.69 7.97
CA TYR A 497 54.70 -41.52 8.83
C TYR A 497 54.09 -42.80 8.25
N ILE A 498 54.25 -43.83 8.99
CA ILE A 498 53.78 -45.17 8.61
C ILE A 498 53.18 -45.85 9.81
N GLY A 499 51.92 -45.62 10.05
CA GLY A 499 51.12 -46.40 10.94
C GLY A 499 50.95 -45.91 12.36
N MET A 500 49.82 -46.23 12.91
CA MET A 500 49.47 -46.02 14.31
C MET A 500 49.99 -47.11 15.18
N ILE A 501 50.49 -46.78 16.34
CA ILE A 501 50.81 -47.70 17.41
C ILE A 501 49.69 -47.58 18.43
N GLY A 502 48.65 -48.40 18.35
CA GLY A 502 47.60 -48.52 19.36
C GLY A 502 47.09 -47.18 19.94
N GLY A 503 46.62 -46.28 19.10
CA GLY A 503 46.27 -44.93 19.53
C GLY A 503 47.46 -43.99 19.76
N ILE A 504 48.67 -44.48 19.64
CA ILE A 504 49.92 -43.70 19.78
C ILE A 504 50.59 -43.67 18.40
N GLY A 505 50.41 -42.61 17.66
CA GLY A 505 51.08 -42.36 16.40
C GLY A 505 52.57 -42.08 16.65
N VAL A 506 53.47 -42.74 15.94
CA VAL A 506 54.88 -42.43 15.93
C VAL A 506 55.18 -41.68 14.66
N GLY A 507 55.10 -40.39 14.75
CA GLY A 507 55.36 -39.53 13.58
C GLY A 507 56.75 -38.87 13.66
N TYR A 508 57.38 -38.76 12.51
CA TYR A 508 58.50 -37.86 12.30
C TYR A 508 57.94 -36.53 11.84
N SER A 509 58.27 -35.43 12.52
CA SER A 509 58.31 -34.12 11.86
C SER A 509 59.67 -34.05 11.18
N ALA A 510 59.66 -33.74 9.88
CA ALA A 510 60.86 -33.30 9.17
C ALA A 510 61.41 -32.01 9.76
#